data_a44ca0dec5a14190d31175967e6fa163
#
_entry.id   a44ca0dec5a14190d31175967e6fa163
#
_cell.length_a   1.000
_cell.length_b   1.000
_cell.length_c   1.000
_cell.angle_alpha   90.00
_cell.angle_beta   90.00
_cell.angle_gamma   90.00
#
_symmetry.space_group_name_H-M   'P 1'
#
loop_
_entity.id
_entity.type
_entity.pdbx_description
1 polymer ?
#
loop_
_entity_poly.entity_id
_entity_poly.type
_entity_poly.pdbx_seq_one_letter_code
_entity_poly.pdbx_strand_id
1 'polypeptide(L)'
;SLPVKIIRPFNVYGPGMRLDDGRGVINFVVSALRGEKIPVYGTGVNTRTWCYISDAISGFFQVLLSNHNREVFNVGSDEQEIEMRHLAQIIAGMVKNEDVEIHNIKGPNESYSEKSDPIRRCPDLTKIRVTIGYSPKINLVQGLRRFIEWASEEIQSDEGTYGLQKSCRSCGYDYLEPVLSLGETPLANNLLSVEDLDKADELYPLEINYCSSCHLCQLSYVVHPHEMFKNYLYLTSTTETFKKHFGDMAEKITNDFGLGVNSLVVDLGSNDGLLLKKFKERGVRVVGVEPAEKICDISRSNGVDTLCEFFDEKTVNNIVNMKGKADVVTANNVFAHVHNITSLTDNVKKLLNKEGVFVIEVQYLLKTIKDLTFDNIYHEHLSYFSIMFLNNFFKKQGMELFKVENVDTHGGSIRVFIQSNNGKHSIDRSVNEFINRERMFGLDKLDCYKEFGEKVKRIGGEAKDFVQKVKNEGKKIIGYGSPAKATTLLNFLNIDKNHIDLIVEDNPLKHGKILPGVRIPIKSRESLKDMNPDYVIILAWNFAEEILRNNEELQRNGAKFVVLNPKLKIF
;
A
#
# COMPACT_ATOMS: atom_id res chain seq x y z
N SER A 1 37.56 -9.29 25.94
CA SER A 1 37.00 -9.81 24.67
C SER A 1 35.51 -10.07 24.86
N LEU A 2 34.67 -9.67 23.90
CA LEU A 2 33.23 -9.89 23.96
C LEU A 2 32.91 -11.39 23.97
N PRO A 3 31.94 -11.84 24.82
CA PRO A 3 31.45 -13.21 24.82
C PRO A 3 30.47 -13.44 23.66
N VAL A 4 31.01 -13.69 22.47
CA VAL A 4 30.20 -13.90 21.24
C VAL A 4 29.89 -15.38 21.04
N LYS A 5 28.67 -15.68 20.65
CA LYS A 5 28.18 -17.00 20.25
C LYS A 5 27.51 -16.88 18.89
N ILE A 6 27.71 -17.85 18.03
CA ILE A 6 27.14 -17.86 16.66
C ILE A 6 26.18 -19.02 16.55
N ILE A 7 24.98 -18.74 16.07
CA ILE A 7 23.95 -19.74 15.79
C ILE A 7 23.69 -19.78 14.27
N ARG A 8 23.62 -20.97 13.71
CA ARG A 8 23.18 -21.23 12.34
C ARG A 8 21.83 -21.95 12.38
N PRO A 9 20.71 -21.25 12.16
CA PRO A 9 19.39 -21.88 12.11
C PRO A 9 19.18 -22.65 10.81
N PHE A 10 18.48 -23.80 10.90
CA PHE A 10 18.15 -24.66 9.75
C PHE A 10 16.63 -24.83 9.64
N ASN A 11 16.06 -24.36 8.52
CA ASN A 11 14.66 -24.57 8.10
C ASN A 11 13.64 -24.46 9.24
N VAL A 12 13.72 -23.34 9.96
CA VAL A 12 12.79 -23.05 11.06
C VAL A 12 11.42 -22.62 10.49
N TYR A 13 10.35 -23.19 11.06
CA TYR A 13 8.96 -22.88 10.69
C TYR A 13 8.04 -22.88 11.92
N GLY A 14 6.89 -22.22 11.81
CA GLY A 14 5.88 -22.20 12.88
C GLY A 14 5.08 -20.90 12.92
N PRO A 15 4.17 -20.76 13.90
CA PRO A 15 3.38 -19.55 14.11
C PRO A 15 4.20 -18.27 14.13
N GLY A 16 3.64 -17.18 13.57
CA GLY A 16 4.32 -15.90 13.39
C GLY A 16 5.16 -15.78 12.12
N MET A 17 5.20 -16.83 11.27
CA MET A 17 5.77 -16.75 9.94
C MET A 17 4.86 -15.94 9.03
N ARG A 18 5.40 -15.04 8.22
CA ARG A 18 4.57 -14.29 7.27
C ARG A 18 3.92 -15.24 6.27
N LEU A 19 2.62 -15.06 6.01
CA LEU A 19 1.88 -15.92 5.05
C LEU A 19 2.41 -15.79 3.61
N ASP A 20 3.07 -14.67 3.30
CA ASP A 20 3.68 -14.32 2.00
C ASP A 20 5.22 -14.48 1.98
N ASP A 21 5.81 -15.17 2.94
CA ASP A 21 7.28 -15.32 3.11
C ASP A 21 8.02 -15.87 1.89
N GLY A 22 7.33 -16.61 1.00
CA GLY A 22 7.93 -17.21 -0.19
C GLY A 22 8.70 -18.51 0.07
N ARG A 23 8.93 -18.91 1.33
CA ARG A 23 9.57 -20.18 1.67
C ARG A 23 8.63 -21.37 1.47
N GLY A 24 9.17 -22.52 1.02
CA GLY A 24 8.38 -23.65 0.57
C GLY A 24 7.29 -24.12 1.54
N VAL A 25 7.59 -24.28 2.84
CA VAL A 25 6.62 -24.83 3.80
C VAL A 25 5.39 -23.92 3.99
N ILE A 26 5.58 -22.60 4.10
CA ILE A 26 4.45 -21.68 4.26
C ILE A 26 3.65 -21.55 2.97
N ASN A 27 4.32 -21.47 1.81
CA ASN A 27 3.63 -21.45 0.53
C ASN A 27 2.75 -22.69 0.34
N PHE A 28 3.25 -23.87 0.72
CA PHE A 28 2.47 -25.10 0.63
C PHE A 28 1.23 -25.06 1.53
N VAL A 29 1.40 -24.58 2.78
CA VAL A 29 0.30 -24.46 3.74
C VAL A 29 -0.74 -23.45 3.25
N VAL A 30 -0.32 -22.26 2.82
CA VAL A 30 -1.23 -21.20 2.36
C VAL A 30 -1.98 -21.64 1.09
N SER A 31 -1.28 -22.21 0.09
CA SER A 31 -1.94 -22.69 -1.12
C SER A 31 -2.94 -23.80 -0.81
N ALA A 32 -2.58 -24.76 0.05
CA ALA A 32 -3.49 -25.83 0.45
C ALA A 32 -4.75 -25.30 1.16
N LEU A 33 -4.59 -24.35 2.11
CA LEU A 33 -5.70 -23.76 2.85
C LEU A 33 -6.64 -22.94 1.95
N ARG A 34 -6.10 -22.29 0.91
CA ARG A 34 -6.89 -21.52 -0.07
C ARG A 34 -7.52 -22.37 -1.17
N GLY A 35 -7.27 -23.69 -1.19
CA GLY A 35 -7.74 -24.54 -2.28
C GLY A 35 -6.99 -24.34 -3.61
N GLU A 36 -5.81 -23.72 -3.55
CA GLU A 36 -4.97 -23.44 -4.71
C GLU A 36 -4.01 -24.60 -4.98
N LYS A 37 -3.43 -24.67 -6.21
CA LYS A 37 -2.40 -25.63 -6.53
C LYS A 37 -1.14 -25.39 -5.69
N ILE A 38 -0.63 -26.44 -5.03
CA ILE A 38 0.61 -26.32 -4.24
C ILE A 38 1.82 -26.20 -5.17
N PRO A 39 2.57 -25.09 -5.14
CA PRO A 39 3.70 -24.87 -6.04
C PRO A 39 4.95 -25.61 -5.54
N VAL A 40 5.35 -26.68 -6.21
CA VAL A 40 6.60 -27.40 -5.95
C VAL A 40 7.63 -27.00 -6.99
N TYR A 41 8.75 -26.41 -6.55
CA TYR A 41 9.79 -25.95 -7.45
C TYR A 41 10.65 -27.11 -7.99
N GLY A 42 10.95 -27.08 -9.29
CA GLY A 42 11.73 -28.10 -9.97
C GLY A 42 11.06 -29.47 -9.91
N THR A 43 11.84 -30.53 -9.66
CA THR A 43 11.36 -31.91 -9.55
C THR A 43 10.81 -32.27 -8.17
N GLY A 44 11.04 -31.40 -7.17
CA GLY A 44 10.62 -31.61 -5.78
C GLY A 44 11.37 -32.73 -5.03
N VAL A 45 12.45 -33.28 -5.60
CA VAL A 45 13.25 -34.34 -4.97
C VAL A 45 14.28 -33.83 -3.95
N ASN A 46 14.51 -32.53 -3.89
CA ASN A 46 15.41 -31.95 -2.91
C ASN A 46 14.92 -32.26 -1.49
N THR A 47 15.85 -32.69 -0.61
CA THR A 47 15.51 -33.10 0.75
C THR A 47 15.84 -32.03 1.79
N ARG A 48 14.95 -31.88 2.79
CA ARG A 48 15.08 -30.95 3.90
C ARG A 48 14.66 -31.62 5.21
N THR A 49 15.25 -31.16 6.31
CA THR A 49 14.70 -31.35 7.65
C THR A 49 14.06 -30.06 8.10
N TRP A 50 13.09 -30.13 8.99
CA TRP A 50 12.29 -29.00 9.42
C TRP A 50 12.27 -28.89 10.93
N CYS A 51 12.63 -27.71 11.47
CA CYS A 51 12.66 -27.43 12.90
C CYS A 51 11.48 -26.55 13.29
N TYR A 52 10.65 -27.02 14.22
CA TYR A 52 9.55 -26.22 14.73
C TYR A 52 10.07 -25.06 15.58
N ILE A 53 9.41 -23.90 15.49
CA ILE A 53 9.88 -22.62 16.07
C ILE A 53 10.21 -22.72 17.57
N SER A 54 9.41 -23.46 18.37
CA SER A 54 9.67 -23.59 19.82
C SER A 54 10.98 -24.32 20.12
N ASP A 55 11.34 -25.32 19.30
CA ASP A 55 12.61 -26.02 19.46
C ASP A 55 13.78 -25.14 19.04
N ALA A 56 13.64 -24.38 17.96
CA ALA A 56 14.66 -23.42 17.52
C ALA A 56 14.92 -22.35 18.60
N ILE A 57 13.86 -21.76 19.16
CA ILE A 57 13.95 -20.76 20.26
C ILE A 57 14.61 -21.37 21.50
N SER A 58 14.22 -22.59 21.87
CA SER A 58 14.85 -23.32 22.99
C SER A 58 16.37 -23.47 22.74
N GLY A 59 16.76 -23.89 21.55
CA GLY A 59 18.17 -24.01 21.16
C GLY A 59 18.90 -22.66 21.22
N PHE A 60 18.28 -21.56 20.78
CA PHE A 60 18.86 -20.23 20.84
C PHE A 60 19.14 -19.80 22.27
N PHE A 61 18.17 -19.98 23.18
CA PHE A 61 18.36 -19.68 24.58
C PHE A 61 19.39 -20.57 25.26
N GLN A 62 19.43 -21.87 24.96
CA GLN A 62 20.44 -22.77 25.50
C GLN A 62 21.86 -22.38 25.08
N VAL A 63 22.05 -21.99 23.81
CA VAL A 63 23.33 -21.45 23.33
C VAL A 63 23.67 -20.13 24.01
N LEU A 64 22.70 -19.20 24.08
CA LEU A 64 22.89 -17.88 24.69
C LEU A 64 23.32 -17.98 26.15
N LEU A 65 22.68 -18.85 26.91
CA LEU A 65 22.92 -19.02 28.35
C LEU A 65 24.10 -19.95 28.68
N SER A 66 24.67 -20.67 27.69
CA SER A 66 25.81 -21.55 27.87
C SER A 66 27.10 -20.77 28.20
N ASN A 67 28.11 -21.46 28.72
CA ASN A 67 29.44 -20.91 28.96
C ASN A 67 30.39 -21.00 27.73
N HIS A 68 29.88 -21.49 26.58
CA HIS A 68 30.65 -21.72 25.37
C HIS A 68 30.72 -20.44 24.50
N ASN A 69 31.71 -19.61 24.75
CA ASN A 69 31.95 -18.38 23.99
C ASN A 69 32.87 -18.65 22.78
N ARG A 70 32.68 -17.86 21.70
CA ARG A 70 33.41 -17.95 20.42
C ARG A 70 33.19 -19.28 19.69
N GLU A 71 32.05 -19.90 19.92
CA GLU A 71 31.63 -21.14 19.35
C GLU A 71 30.49 -20.94 18.35
N VAL A 72 30.44 -21.83 17.35
CA VAL A 72 29.37 -21.85 16.34
C VAL A 72 28.54 -23.12 16.55
N PHE A 73 27.22 -22.98 16.63
CA PHE A 73 26.28 -24.06 16.81
C PHE A 73 25.23 -24.07 15.71
N ASN A 74 24.99 -25.25 15.13
CA ASN A 74 23.83 -25.47 14.27
C ASN A 74 22.62 -25.70 15.19
N VAL A 75 21.50 -25.01 14.92
CA VAL A 75 20.22 -25.22 15.59
C VAL A 75 19.16 -25.58 14.55
N GLY A 76 18.51 -26.72 14.73
CA GLY A 76 17.57 -27.25 13.77
C GLY A 76 17.03 -28.60 14.22
N SER A 77 16.48 -29.37 13.29
CA SER A 77 16.18 -30.80 13.44
C SER A 77 16.96 -31.58 12.40
N ASP A 78 17.49 -32.74 12.76
CA ASP A 78 18.14 -33.71 11.87
C ASP A 78 17.30 -34.98 11.71
N GLU A 79 16.08 -34.97 12.24
CA GLU A 79 15.11 -36.04 12.12
C GLU A 79 14.14 -35.79 10.97
N GLN A 80 13.63 -36.91 10.39
CA GLN A 80 12.61 -36.88 9.32
C GLN A 80 13.02 -36.00 8.12
N GLU A 81 14.19 -36.31 7.57
CA GLU A 81 14.59 -35.76 6.27
C GLU A 81 13.58 -36.17 5.18
N ILE A 82 12.97 -35.18 4.49
CA ILE A 82 11.85 -35.38 3.58
C ILE A 82 12.07 -34.66 2.26
N GLU A 83 11.64 -35.21 1.16
CA GLU A 83 11.57 -34.53 -0.14
C GLU A 83 10.49 -33.46 -0.14
N MET A 84 10.72 -32.35 -0.84
CA MET A 84 9.77 -31.23 -0.93
C MET A 84 8.40 -31.67 -1.48
N ARG A 85 8.36 -32.57 -2.47
CA ARG A 85 7.10 -33.13 -2.98
C ARG A 85 6.34 -33.96 -1.94
N HIS A 86 7.04 -34.71 -1.08
CA HIS A 86 6.41 -35.47 0.01
C HIS A 86 5.89 -34.55 1.10
N LEU A 87 6.61 -33.44 1.41
CA LEU A 87 6.12 -32.40 2.32
C LEU A 87 4.80 -31.81 1.81
N ALA A 88 4.71 -31.48 0.51
CA ALA A 88 3.49 -30.98 -0.12
C ALA A 88 2.33 -31.97 0.00
N GLN A 89 2.59 -33.26 -0.23
CA GLN A 89 1.58 -34.32 -0.07
C GLN A 89 1.07 -34.47 1.37
N ILE A 90 1.96 -34.39 2.35
CA ILE A 90 1.58 -34.44 3.78
C ILE A 90 0.69 -33.25 4.12
N ILE A 91 1.06 -32.03 3.69
CA ILE A 91 0.28 -30.82 3.94
C ILE A 91 -1.10 -30.91 3.27
N ALA A 92 -1.17 -31.32 2.00
CA ALA A 92 -2.43 -31.52 1.29
C ALA A 92 -3.35 -32.51 2.05
N GLY A 93 -2.82 -33.65 2.48
CA GLY A 93 -3.58 -34.65 3.25
C GLY A 93 -4.04 -34.14 4.63
N MET A 94 -3.27 -33.24 5.27
CA MET A 94 -3.66 -32.65 6.57
C MET A 94 -4.79 -31.64 6.46
N VAL A 95 -4.81 -30.85 5.37
CA VAL A 95 -5.84 -29.82 5.13
C VAL A 95 -7.17 -30.44 4.67
N LYS A 96 -7.19 -31.75 4.32
CA LYS A 96 -8.37 -32.49 3.80
C LYS A 96 -9.01 -31.82 2.58
N ASN A 97 -8.23 -31.17 1.77
CA ASN A 97 -8.68 -30.61 0.52
C ASN A 97 -8.37 -31.63 -0.59
N GLU A 98 -9.39 -32.38 -1.03
CA GLU A 98 -9.27 -33.45 -2.04
C GLU A 98 -8.90 -32.89 -3.43
N ASP A 99 -9.13 -31.59 -3.65
CA ASP A 99 -8.88 -30.92 -4.94
C ASP A 99 -7.48 -30.27 -5.03
N VAL A 100 -6.63 -30.42 -3.98
CA VAL A 100 -5.31 -29.80 -3.99
C VAL A 100 -4.37 -30.52 -4.96
N GLU A 101 -4.08 -29.89 -6.06
CA GLU A 101 -3.14 -30.36 -7.07
C GLU A 101 -1.71 -29.87 -6.77
N ILE A 102 -0.73 -30.77 -6.83
CA ILE A 102 0.69 -30.42 -6.75
C ILE A 102 1.17 -30.00 -8.13
N HIS A 103 1.65 -28.78 -8.26
CA HIS A 103 2.11 -28.23 -9.53
C HIS A 103 3.61 -27.97 -9.52
N ASN A 104 4.35 -28.64 -10.42
CA ASN A 104 5.78 -28.41 -10.57
C ASN A 104 6.02 -27.15 -11.40
N ILE A 105 6.68 -26.15 -10.82
CA ILE A 105 6.99 -24.87 -11.46
C ILE A 105 8.50 -24.64 -11.55
N LYS A 106 8.93 -23.77 -12.49
CA LYS A 106 10.36 -23.51 -12.73
C LYS A 106 11.06 -22.68 -11.64
N GLY A 107 10.33 -22.17 -10.66
CA GLY A 107 10.87 -21.38 -9.56
C GLY A 107 10.12 -20.07 -9.34
N PRO A 108 10.30 -19.42 -8.16
CA PRO A 108 9.52 -18.26 -7.76
C PRO A 108 9.91 -16.96 -8.48
N ASN A 109 11.08 -16.88 -9.08
CA ASN A 109 11.56 -15.70 -9.80
C ASN A 109 12.69 -16.07 -10.78
N GLU A 110 13.09 -15.12 -11.64
CA GLU A 110 14.18 -15.30 -12.63
C GLU A 110 15.55 -15.61 -12.00
N SER A 111 15.77 -15.25 -10.76
CA SER A 111 17.03 -15.53 -10.03
C SER A 111 17.06 -16.93 -9.40
N TYR A 112 15.94 -17.66 -9.38
CA TYR A 112 15.91 -19.03 -8.90
C TYR A 112 16.60 -19.94 -9.92
N SER A 113 17.67 -20.57 -9.49
CA SER A 113 18.36 -21.61 -10.27
C SER A 113 18.30 -22.93 -9.50
N GLU A 114 17.76 -23.98 -10.11
CA GLU A 114 17.80 -25.32 -9.55
C GLU A 114 19.24 -25.74 -9.18
N LYS A 115 20.26 -25.20 -9.87
CA LYS A 115 21.67 -25.43 -9.57
C LYS A 115 22.17 -24.75 -8.30
N SER A 116 21.49 -23.69 -7.84
CA SER A 116 21.84 -22.94 -6.61
C SER A 116 21.11 -23.43 -5.37
N ASP A 117 19.99 -24.16 -5.51
CA ASP A 117 19.26 -24.73 -4.38
C ASP A 117 19.89 -26.07 -3.97
N PRO A 118 20.40 -26.22 -2.73
CA PRO A 118 21.06 -27.45 -2.30
C PRO A 118 20.13 -28.65 -2.44
N ILE A 119 20.64 -29.73 -3.03
CA ILE A 119 19.90 -31.01 -3.15
C ILE A 119 19.50 -31.51 -1.76
N ARG A 120 20.40 -31.35 -0.79
CA ARG A 120 20.20 -31.79 0.60
C ARG A 120 20.50 -30.67 1.57
N ARG A 121 19.60 -30.41 2.52
CA ARG A 121 19.81 -29.44 3.65
C ARG A 121 19.35 -30.08 4.97
N CYS A 122 20.30 -30.72 5.67
CA CYS A 122 20.12 -31.33 6.98
C CYS A 122 21.27 -30.87 7.89
N PRO A 123 21.04 -30.32 9.10
CA PRO A 123 22.10 -29.92 10.01
C PRO A 123 22.76 -31.13 10.67
N ASP A 124 24.06 -31.06 10.90
CA ASP A 124 24.72 -31.91 11.89
C ASP A 124 24.56 -31.25 13.28
N LEU A 125 23.84 -31.92 14.17
CA LEU A 125 23.56 -31.47 15.55
C LEU A 125 24.46 -32.12 16.60
N THR A 126 25.45 -32.94 16.20
CA THR A 126 26.32 -33.69 17.13
C THR A 126 26.99 -32.76 18.13
N LYS A 127 27.56 -31.65 17.66
CA LYS A 127 28.23 -30.66 18.53
C LYS A 127 27.31 -30.09 19.57
N ILE A 128 26.15 -29.56 19.17
CA ILE A 128 25.22 -28.91 20.11
C ILE A 128 24.60 -29.89 21.10
N ARG A 129 24.34 -31.15 20.66
CA ARG A 129 23.88 -32.20 21.56
C ARG A 129 24.86 -32.53 22.65
N VAL A 130 26.13 -32.79 22.28
CA VAL A 130 27.17 -33.16 23.25
C VAL A 130 27.54 -32.00 24.16
N THR A 131 27.59 -30.77 23.63
CA THR A 131 28.12 -29.62 24.35
C THR A 131 27.05 -28.95 25.24
N ILE A 132 25.81 -28.87 24.77
CA ILE A 132 24.75 -28.06 25.36
C ILE A 132 23.55 -28.95 25.77
N GLY A 133 23.43 -30.15 25.23
CA GLY A 133 22.28 -31.04 25.47
C GLY A 133 21.03 -30.69 24.68
N TYR A 134 21.16 -29.88 23.62
CA TYR A 134 20.02 -29.55 22.75
C TYR A 134 19.49 -30.77 22.01
N SER A 135 18.17 -30.95 22.06
CA SER A 135 17.44 -31.97 21.30
C SER A 135 16.09 -31.42 20.89
N PRO A 136 15.74 -31.36 19.59
CA PRO A 136 14.40 -30.96 19.15
C PRO A 136 13.37 -31.98 19.65
N LYS A 137 12.19 -31.51 20.06
CA LYS A 137 11.14 -32.34 20.67
C LYS A 137 9.89 -32.48 19.80
N ILE A 138 9.68 -31.54 18.89
CA ILE A 138 8.48 -31.49 18.05
C ILE A 138 8.79 -32.12 16.70
N ASN A 139 8.17 -33.28 16.42
CA ASN A 139 8.32 -33.93 15.13
C ASN A 139 7.57 -33.15 14.02
N LEU A 140 7.88 -33.44 12.75
CA LEU A 140 7.35 -32.72 11.60
C LEU A 140 5.81 -32.72 11.57
N VAL A 141 5.16 -33.85 11.81
CA VAL A 141 3.69 -33.98 11.78
C VAL A 141 3.01 -33.14 12.86
N GLN A 142 3.54 -33.16 14.08
CA GLN A 142 3.04 -32.33 15.18
C GLN A 142 3.22 -30.85 14.90
N GLY A 143 4.38 -30.47 14.41
CA GLY A 143 4.68 -29.07 14.07
C GLY A 143 3.81 -28.56 12.92
N LEU A 144 3.64 -29.35 11.86
CA LEU A 144 2.77 -28.98 10.73
C LEU A 144 1.32 -28.82 11.16
N ARG A 145 0.79 -29.70 12.03
CA ARG A 145 -0.59 -29.56 12.53
C ARG A 145 -0.81 -28.22 13.22
N ARG A 146 0.06 -27.85 14.16
CA ARG A 146 0.00 -26.56 14.86
C ARG A 146 0.18 -25.37 13.93
N PHE A 147 1.03 -25.54 12.93
CA PHE A 147 1.31 -24.50 11.96
C PHE A 147 0.14 -24.27 11.00
N ILE A 148 -0.49 -25.36 10.52
CA ILE A 148 -1.70 -25.29 9.68
C ILE A 148 -2.87 -24.70 10.45
N GLU A 149 -3.08 -25.09 11.72
CA GLU A 149 -4.12 -24.54 12.58
C GLU A 149 -3.95 -23.01 12.74
N TRP A 150 -2.77 -22.56 13.12
CA TRP A 150 -2.45 -21.14 13.20
C TRP A 150 -2.62 -20.42 11.86
N ALA A 151 -2.10 -20.96 10.76
CA ALA A 151 -2.21 -20.34 9.45
C ALA A 151 -3.68 -20.27 8.98
N SER A 152 -4.50 -21.25 9.31
CA SER A 152 -5.93 -21.24 9.03
C SER A 152 -6.65 -20.13 9.79
N GLU A 153 -6.32 -19.91 11.07
CA GLU A 153 -6.86 -18.80 11.86
C GLU A 153 -6.44 -17.44 11.29
N GLU A 154 -5.18 -17.27 10.92
CA GLU A 154 -4.68 -16.05 10.28
C GLU A 154 -5.36 -15.78 8.93
N ILE A 155 -5.49 -16.81 8.06
CA ILE A 155 -6.16 -16.69 6.76
C ILE A 155 -7.63 -16.35 6.96
N GLN A 156 -8.34 -16.98 7.89
CA GLN A 156 -9.74 -16.66 8.20
C GLN A 156 -9.92 -15.24 8.75
N SER A 157 -8.97 -14.75 9.54
CA SER A 157 -8.97 -13.36 9.99
C SER A 157 -8.76 -12.38 8.82
N ASP A 158 -8.01 -12.79 7.79
CA ASP A 158 -7.77 -12.03 6.56
C ASP A 158 -8.94 -12.10 5.55
N GLU A 159 -9.65 -13.22 5.45
CA GLU A 159 -10.74 -13.41 4.47
C GLU A 159 -11.91 -12.42 4.62
N GLY A 160 -12.13 -11.86 5.81
CA GLY A 160 -13.09 -10.76 6.04
C GLY A 160 -12.51 -9.37 5.75
N THR A 161 -11.18 -9.27 5.61
CA THR A 161 -10.45 -8.02 5.46
C THR A 161 -10.25 -7.65 4.00
N TYR A 162 -10.02 -8.64 3.13
CA TYR A 162 -9.78 -8.47 1.71
C TYR A 162 -10.93 -9.06 0.87
N GLY A 163 -10.99 -8.67 -0.40
CA GLY A 163 -12.07 -9.06 -1.29
C GLY A 163 -13.30 -8.16 -1.18
N LEU A 164 -14.48 -8.73 -1.51
CA LEU A 164 -15.74 -8.00 -1.50
C LEU A 164 -16.21 -7.66 -0.08
N GLN A 165 -16.39 -6.38 0.19
CA GLN A 165 -16.81 -5.88 1.49
C GLN A 165 -18.34 -5.92 1.62
N LYS A 166 -18.84 -6.75 2.53
CA LYS A 166 -20.28 -6.91 2.80
C LYS A 166 -20.82 -5.91 3.81
N SER A 167 -19.95 -5.31 4.62
CA SER A 167 -20.28 -4.36 5.68
C SER A 167 -19.39 -3.14 5.67
N CYS A 168 -19.78 -2.09 6.36
CA CYS A 168 -19.00 -0.88 6.52
C CYS A 168 -17.74 -1.13 7.35
N ARG A 169 -16.56 -0.84 6.78
CA ARG A 169 -15.26 -1.04 7.46
C ARG A 169 -15.06 -0.20 8.72
N SER A 170 -15.86 0.85 8.91
CA SER A 170 -15.78 1.73 10.08
C SER A 170 -16.78 1.38 11.18
N CYS A 171 -18.04 1.11 10.83
CA CYS A 171 -19.09 0.92 11.84
C CYS A 171 -19.74 -0.48 11.83
N GLY A 172 -19.34 -1.36 10.91
CA GLY A 172 -19.86 -2.72 10.80
C GLY A 172 -21.28 -2.83 10.25
N TYR A 173 -21.89 -1.72 9.76
CA TYR A 173 -23.26 -1.75 9.21
C TYR A 173 -23.32 -2.56 7.91
N ASP A 174 -24.25 -3.54 7.84
CA ASP A 174 -24.28 -4.56 6.79
C ASP A 174 -24.91 -4.11 5.46
N TYR A 175 -25.54 -2.93 5.44
CA TYR A 175 -26.17 -2.43 4.21
C TYR A 175 -25.36 -1.26 3.63
N LEU A 176 -24.66 -1.54 2.56
CA LEU A 176 -23.91 -0.55 1.79
C LEU A 176 -24.65 -0.24 0.50
N GLU A 177 -24.86 1.04 0.23
CA GLU A 177 -25.56 1.52 -0.96
C GLU A 177 -24.56 1.72 -2.11
N PRO A 178 -24.67 1.00 -3.24
CA PRO A 178 -23.83 1.23 -4.40
C PRO A 178 -24.04 2.65 -4.96
N VAL A 179 -22.93 3.32 -5.27
CA VAL A 179 -22.93 4.72 -5.74
C VAL A 179 -22.42 4.82 -7.16
N LEU A 180 -21.25 4.27 -7.43
CA LEU A 180 -20.58 4.34 -8.71
C LEU A 180 -19.75 3.09 -8.94
N SER A 181 -19.91 2.47 -10.12
CA SER A 181 -19.00 1.45 -10.61
C SER A 181 -18.21 2.02 -11.78
N LEU A 182 -16.89 1.86 -11.71
CA LEU A 182 -15.96 2.15 -12.81
C LEU A 182 -15.58 0.88 -13.59
N GLY A 183 -16.27 -0.25 -13.30
CA GLY A 183 -16.02 -1.55 -13.90
C GLY A 183 -14.93 -2.35 -13.22
N GLU A 184 -14.44 -3.37 -13.89
CA GLU A 184 -13.25 -4.13 -13.48
C GLU A 184 -12.01 -3.48 -14.09
N THR A 185 -11.04 -3.13 -13.26
CA THR A 185 -9.83 -2.43 -13.71
C THR A 185 -8.58 -3.06 -13.10
N PRO A 186 -7.43 -2.97 -13.78
CA PRO A 186 -6.16 -3.37 -13.20
C PRO A 186 -5.74 -2.39 -12.10
N LEU A 187 -4.78 -2.80 -11.26
CA LEU A 187 -4.19 -1.93 -10.26
C LEU A 187 -3.47 -0.74 -10.91
N ALA A 188 -3.79 0.45 -10.45
CA ALA A 188 -3.43 1.71 -11.11
C ALA A 188 -1.91 1.93 -11.25
N ASN A 189 -1.11 1.50 -10.27
CA ASN A 189 0.34 1.65 -10.24
C ASN A 189 1.10 0.39 -10.66
N ASN A 190 0.42 -0.69 -11.08
CA ASN A 190 1.06 -1.92 -11.55
C ASN A 190 1.48 -1.80 -13.03
N LEU A 191 2.41 -0.87 -13.31
CA LEU A 191 2.91 -0.65 -14.66
C LEU A 191 3.63 -1.89 -15.20
N LEU A 192 3.27 -2.31 -16.40
CA LEU A 192 3.78 -3.53 -17.02
C LEU A 192 5.16 -3.30 -17.66
N SER A 193 5.94 -4.37 -17.74
CA SER A 193 7.13 -4.42 -18.58
C SER A 193 6.76 -4.89 -20.02
N VAL A 194 7.69 -4.79 -20.95
CA VAL A 194 7.48 -5.28 -22.32
C VAL A 194 7.27 -6.80 -22.35
N GLU A 195 7.93 -7.51 -21.44
CA GLU A 195 7.83 -8.97 -21.27
C GLU A 195 6.45 -9.43 -20.75
N ASP A 196 5.68 -8.50 -20.16
CA ASP A 196 4.35 -8.77 -19.62
C ASP A 196 3.21 -8.51 -20.61
N LEU A 197 3.52 -8.05 -21.83
CA LEU A 197 2.49 -7.66 -22.82
C LEU A 197 1.53 -8.78 -23.20
N ASP A 198 2.03 -10.02 -23.25
CA ASP A 198 1.24 -11.20 -23.63
C ASP A 198 0.49 -11.82 -22.44
N LYS A 199 0.69 -11.29 -21.21
CA LYS A 199 -0.02 -11.75 -20.03
C LYS A 199 -1.35 -10.99 -19.89
N ALA A 200 -2.37 -11.69 -19.44
CA ALA A 200 -3.63 -11.04 -19.05
C ALA A 200 -3.41 -10.18 -17.81
N ASP A 201 -4.08 -9.03 -17.73
CA ASP A 201 -4.11 -8.24 -16.50
C ASP A 201 -4.99 -8.93 -15.45
N GLU A 202 -4.58 -8.87 -14.20
CA GLU A 202 -5.46 -9.12 -13.09
C GLU A 202 -6.39 -7.92 -12.91
N LEU A 203 -7.70 -8.19 -12.97
CA LEU A 203 -8.73 -7.15 -12.89
C LEU A 203 -9.49 -7.29 -11.58
N TYR A 204 -9.81 -6.16 -10.97
CA TYR A 204 -10.56 -6.09 -9.72
C TYR A 204 -11.72 -5.11 -9.85
N PRO A 205 -12.88 -5.39 -9.21
CA PRO A 205 -14.00 -4.45 -9.19
C PRO A 205 -13.57 -3.10 -8.60
N LEU A 206 -13.84 -2.01 -9.32
CA LEU A 206 -13.57 -0.66 -8.85
C LEU A 206 -14.89 0.08 -8.67
N GLU A 207 -15.45 -0.05 -7.49
CA GLU A 207 -16.77 0.46 -7.13
C GLU A 207 -16.73 1.13 -5.77
N ILE A 208 -17.54 2.17 -5.59
CA ILE A 208 -17.72 2.82 -4.30
C ILE A 208 -19.12 2.64 -3.77
N ASN A 209 -19.21 2.41 -2.47
CA ASN A 209 -20.42 2.27 -1.70
C ASN A 209 -20.51 3.36 -0.64
N TYR A 210 -21.73 3.76 -0.31
CA TYR A 210 -22.04 4.68 0.78
C TYR A 210 -22.68 3.93 1.96
N CYS A 211 -22.21 4.24 3.17
CA CYS A 211 -22.81 3.74 4.41
C CYS A 211 -23.80 4.77 4.97
N SER A 212 -25.08 4.47 4.95
CA SER A 212 -26.13 5.34 5.47
C SER A 212 -26.11 5.51 7.00
N SER A 213 -25.41 4.60 7.73
CA SER A 213 -25.29 4.66 9.19
C SER A 213 -24.22 5.65 9.68
N CYS A 214 -23.03 5.65 9.07
CA CYS A 214 -21.93 6.52 9.51
C CYS A 214 -21.48 7.54 8.47
N HIS A 215 -22.03 7.52 7.27
CA HIS A 215 -21.72 8.38 6.13
C HIS A 215 -20.31 8.19 5.53
N LEU A 216 -19.69 7.02 5.77
CA LEU A 216 -18.45 6.66 5.08
C LEU A 216 -18.76 6.30 3.62
N CYS A 217 -17.98 6.86 2.70
CA CYS A 217 -17.89 6.40 1.33
C CYS A 217 -16.64 5.53 1.19
N GLN A 218 -16.77 4.31 0.69
CA GLN A 218 -15.71 3.31 0.68
C GLN A 218 -15.72 2.43 -0.57
N LEU A 219 -14.57 1.84 -0.93
CA LEU A 219 -14.52 0.81 -1.97
C LEU A 219 -15.32 -0.44 -1.56
N SER A 220 -16.02 -1.04 -2.55
CA SER A 220 -16.71 -2.32 -2.40
C SER A 220 -15.76 -3.50 -2.34
N TYR A 221 -14.55 -3.38 -2.90
CA TYR A 221 -13.55 -4.43 -2.98
C TYR A 221 -12.21 -3.95 -2.44
N VAL A 222 -11.55 -4.77 -1.65
CA VAL A 222 -10.21 -4.49 -1.08
C VAL A 222 -9.21 -5.50 -1.62
N VAL A 223 -8.23 -5.01 -2.35
CA VAL A 223 -7.12 -5.83 -2.84
C VAL A 223 -6.10 -6.03 -1.73
N HIS A 224 -5.53 -7.23 -1.64
CA HIS A 224 -4.52 -7.53 -0.63
C HIS A 224 -3.29 -6.59 -0.79
N PRO A 225 -2.75 -6.00 0.30
CA PRO A 225 -1.64 -5.04 0.23
C PRO A 225 -0.39 -5.58 -0.47
N HIS A 226 -0.12 -6.88 -0.34
CA HIS A 226 1.01 -7.51 -1.03
C HIS A 226 0.89 -7.40 -2.56
N GLU A 227 -0.29 -7.63 -3.13
CA GLU A 227 -0.52 -7.47 -4.56
C GLU A 227 -0.46 -5.99 -4.96
N MET A 228 -1.01 -5.12 -4.12
CA MET A 228 -1.09 -3.68 -4.38
C MET A 228 0.27 -2.99 -4.36
N PHE A 229 1.16 -3.35 -3.43
CA PHE A 229 2.43 -2.64 -3.22
C PHE A 229 3.67 -3.39 -3.71
N LYS A 230 3.50 -4.56 -4.36
CA LYS A 230 4.59 -5.39 -4.88
C LYS A 230 5.58 -4.63 -5.78
N ASN A 231 5.09 -3.70 -6.59
CA ASN A 231 5.86 -2.91 -7.55
C ASN A 231 5.67 -1.40 -7.34
N TYR A 232 5.55 -0.95 -6.10
CA TYR A 232 5.28 0.46 -5.81
C TYR A 232 6.46 1.36 -6.19
N LEU A 233 6.22 2.31 -7.10
CA LEU A 233 7.25 3.18 -7.69
C LEU A 233 7.02 4.67 -7.42
N TYR A 234 6.07 5.02 -6.56
CA TYR A 234 5.77 6.42 -6.27
C TYR A 234 6.80 7.02 -5.32
N LEU A 235 7.40 8.15 -5.71
CA LEU A 235 8.30 8.97 -4.89
C LEU A 235 7.73 10.37 -4.74
N THR A 236 7.62 10.82 -3.51
CA THR A 236 7.02 12.13 -3.17
C THR A 236 7.89 13.30 -3.59
N SER A 237 9.23 13.16 -3.54
CA SER A 237 10.18 14.25 -3.85
C SER A 237 10.35 14.59 -5.32
N THR A 238 9.60 13.93 -6.22
CA THR A 238 9.77 14.10 -7.68
C THR A 238 9.29 15.46 -8.21
N THR A 239 8.45 16.20 -7.48
CA THR A 239 7.91 17.48 -7.93
C THR A 239 8.25 18.64 -7.00
N GLU A 240 8.55 19.82 -7.55
CA GLU A 240 8.79 21.03 -6.77
C GLU A 240 7.56 21.47 -5.97
N THR A 241 6.36 21.21 -6.50
CA THR A 241 5.09 21.47 -5.82
C THR A 241 5.02 20.75 -4.48
N PHE A 242 5.37 19.46 -4.42
CA PHE A 242 5.36 18.70 -3.16
C PHE A 242 6.49 19.10 -2.22
N LYS A 243 7.68 19.44 -2.75
CA LYS A 243 8.77 19.95 -1.91
C LYS A 243 8.37 21.22 -1.17
N LYS A 244 7.71 22.15 -1.87
CA LYS A 244 7.17 23.37 -1.26
C LYS A 244 6.07 23.05 -0.26
N HIS A 245 5.09 22.23 -0.65
CA HIS A 245 3.95 21.86 0.19
C HIS A 245 4.39 21.27 1.54
N PHE A 246 5.30 20.29 1.55
CA PHE A 246 5.79 19.68 2.78
C PHE A 246 6.75 20.60 3.56
N GLY A 247 7.44 21.51 2.89
CA GLY A 247 8.18 22.58 3.54
C GLY A 247 7.27 23.51 4.35
N ASP A 248 6.21 24.00 3.71
CA ASP A 248 5.20 24.88 4.33
C ASP A 248 4.44 24.14 5.46
N MET A 249 4.12 22.86 5.26
CA MET A 249 3.48 22.03 6.27
C MET A 249 4.35 21.85 7.52
N ALA A 250 5.62 21.48 7.34
CA ALA A 250 6.54 21.28 8.45
C ALA A 250 6.77 22.59 9.23
N GLU A 251 6.92 23.71 8.53
CA GLU A 251 7.05 25.02 9.17
C GLU A 251 5.82 25.37 9.99
N LYS A 252 4.64 25.25 9.40
CA LYS A 252 3.38 25.56 10.07
C LYS A 252 3.18 24.70 11.32
N ILE A 253 3.36 23.37 11.21
CA ILE A 253 3.17 22.45 12.34
C ILE A 253 4.20 22.72 13.43
N THR A 254 5.47 22.99 13.06
CA THR A 254 6.50 23.38 14.03
C THR A 254 6.12 24.61 14.82
N ASN A 255 5.63 25.65 14.14
CA ASN A 255 5.23 26.90 14.77
C ASN A 255 3.93 26.77 15.58
N ASP A 256 2.88 26.14 15.00
CA ASP A 256 1.56 26.01 15.66
C ASP A 256 1.64 25.21 16.97
N PHE A 257 2.55 24.22 17.04
CA PHE A 257 2.69 23.33 18.22
C PHE A 257 3.96 23.58 19.03
N GLY A 258 4.80 24.56 18.66
CA GLY A 258 6.01 24.92 19.40
C GLY A 258 7.05 23.78 19.43
N LEU A 259 7.20 23.05 18.31
CA LEU A 259 8.11 21.91 18.25
C LEU A 259 9.57 22.37 18.25
N GLY A 260 10.43 21.62 18.96
CA GLY A 260 11.85 21.88 19.05
C GLY A 260 12.70 20.61 19.22
N VAL A 261 13.92 20.75 19.69
CA VAL A 261 14.93 19.66 19.75
C VAL A 261 14.53 18.47 20.62
N ASN A 262 13.64 18.65 21.56
CA ASN A 262 13.11 17.58 22.41
C ASN A 262 11.84 16.94 21.83
N SER A 263 11.19 17.58 20.86
CA SER A 263 9.95 17.09 20.25
C SER A 263 10.23 15.92 19.29
N LEU A 264 9.28 15.01 19.19
CA LEU A 264 9.32 13.87 18.27
C LEU A 264 8.13 13.95 17.30
N VAL A 265 8.43 13.91 16.00
CA VAL A 265 7.45 13.75 14.93
C VAL A 265 7.61 12.37 14.31
N VAL A 266 6.50 11.64 14.19
CA VAL A 266 6.44 10.34 13.51
C VAL A 266 5.53 10.48 12.29
N ASP A 267 6.01 10.08 11.10
CA ASP A 267 5.24 10.11 9.85
C ASP A 267 4.93 8.69 9.38
N LEU A 268 3.65 8.41 9.20
CA LEU A 268 3.14 7.11 8.75
C LEU A 268 3.07 7.09 7.23
N GLY A 269 3.61 6.02 6.59
CA GLY A 269 3.81 5.99 5.14
C GLY A 269 4.75 7.12 4.70
N SER A 270 5.89 7.24 5.39
CA SER A 270 6.80 8.39 5.26
C SER A 270 7.44 8.54 3.89
N ASN A 271 7.25 7.57 3.01
CA ASN A 271 7.80 7.52 1.67
C ASN A 271 9.31 7.79 1.67
N ASP A 272 9.84 8.61 0.79
CA ASP A 272 11.26 8.97 0.69
C ASP A 272 11.77 9.93 1.78
N GLY A 273 10.96 10.19 2.80
CA GLY A 273 11.31 11.00 3.98
C GLY A 273 11.26 12.51 3.77
N LEU A 274 10.68 13.00 2.67
CA LEU A 274 10.69 14.43 2.32
C LEU A 274 10.13 15.31 3.44
N LEU A 275 8.95 14.99 3.99
CA LEU A 275 8.32 15.75 5.08
C LEU A 275 9.19 15.73 6.34
N LEU A 276 9.67 14.55 6.73
CA LEU A 276 10.49 14.38 7.93
C LEU A 276 11.83 15.12 7.83
N LYS A 277 12.41 15.15 6.64
CA LYS A 277 13.63 15.96 6.38
C LYS A 277 13.35 17.44 6.67
N LYS A 278 12.16 17.96 6.31
CA LYS A 278 11.78 19.36 6.58
C LYS A 278 11.59 19.65 8.07
N PHE A 279 11.09 18.71 8.86
CA PHE A 279 11.07 18.82 10.32
C PHE A 279 12.48 18.75 10.92
N LYS A 280 13.31 17.83 10.43
CA LYS A 280 14.71 17.69 10.88
C LYS A 280 15.55 18.94 10.62
N GLU A 281 15.36 19.61 9.47
CA GLU A 281 16.00 20.89 9.14
C GLU A 281 15.64 21.99 10.16
N ARG A 282 14.52 21.84 10.90
CA ARG A 282 14.07 22.74 11.97
C ARG A 282 14.46 22.27 13.38
N GLY A 283 15.34 21.26 13.47
CA GLY A 283 15.85 20.75 14.74
C GLY A 283 14.91 19.78 15.47
N VAL A 284 13.83 19.32 14.84
CA VAL A 284 12.88 18.37 15.44
C VAL A 284 13.37 16.94 15.25
N ARG A 285 13.21 16.09 16.26
CA ARG A 285 13.49 14.65 16.15
C ARG A 285 12.42 13.98 15.29
N VAL A 286 12.83 13.05 14.43
CA VAL A 286 11.91 12.43 13.46
C VAL A 286 12.08 10.93 13.39
N VAL A 287 10.98 10.21 13.09
CA VAL A 287 10.96 8.79 12.74
C VAL A 287 9.96 8.59 11.61
N GLY A 288 10.39 7.91 10.55
CA GLY A 288 9.52 7.44 9.47
C GLY A 288 9.09 5.99 9.68
N VAL A 289 7.87 5.67 9.25
CA VAL A 289 7.38 4.28 9.13
C VAL A 289 6.93 4.08 7.69
N GLU A 290 7.59 3.16 6.97
CA GLU A 290 7.35 2.92 5.54
C GLU A 290 7.52 1.43 5.23
N PRO A 291 6.49 0.72 4.71
CA PRO A 291 6.61 -0.73 4.47
C PRO A 291 7.41 -1.10 3.23
N ALA A 292 7.57 -0.20 2.25
CA ALA A 292 8.24 -0.50 0.98
C ALA A 292 9.77 -0.42 1.13
N GLU A 293 10.46 -1.56 1.08
CA GLU A 293 11.89 -1.69 1.37
C GLU A 293 12.78 -0.74 0.54
N LYS A 294 12.56 -0.69 -0.79
CA LYS A 294 13.33 0.20 -1.68
C LYS A 294 13.15 1.69 -1.33
N ILE A 295 11.95 2.05 -0.90
CA ILE A 295 11.63 3.44 -0.51
C ILE A 295 12.23 3.76 0.86
N CYS A 296 12.20 2.81 1.80
CA CYS A 296 12.92 2.92 3.08
C CYS A 296 14.40 3.25 2.87
N ASP A 297 15.07 2.55 1.95
CA ASP A 297 16.48 2.77 1.69
C ASP A 297 16.75 4.17 1.14
N ILE A 298 15.86 4.69 0.29
CA ILE A 298 15.93 6.07 -0.20
C ILE A 298 15.76 7.05 0.98
N SER A 299 14.76 6.84 1.83
CA SER A 299 14.51 7.68 3.01
C SER A 299 15.71 7.72 3.95
N ARG A 300 16.30 6.56 4.24
CA ARG A 300 17.52 6.45 5.05
C ARG A 300 18.71 7.14 4.40
N SER A 301 18.88 7.02 3.08
CA SER A 301 19.93 7.73 2.34
C SER A 301 19.75 9.26 2.37
N ASN A 302 18.49 9.73 2.47
CA ASN A 302 18.14 11.13 2.69
C ASN A 302 18.38 11.59 4.14
N GLY A 303 18.89 10.69 5.02
CA GLY A 303 19.22 10.98 6.41
C GLY A 303 18.04 10.96 7.37
N VAL A 304 16.94 10.30 7.02
CA VAL A 304 15.76 10.11 7.88
C VAL A 304 15.82 8.73 8.53
N ASP A 305 15.61 8.68 9.86
CA ASP A 305 15.49 7.42 10.60
C ASP A 305 14.14 6.77 10.27
N THR A 306 14.15 5.72 9.45
CA THR A 306 12.95 5.10 8.90
C THR A 306 12.89 3.61 9.25
N LEU A 307 11.79 3.18 9.86
CA LEU A 307 11.47 1.78 10.11
C LEU A 307 10.78 1.18 8.87
N CYS A 308 11.34 0.08 8.38
CA CYS A 308 10.81 -0.63 7.21
C CYS A 308 9.80 -1.68 7.67
N GLU A 309 8.67 -1.23 8.15
CA GLU A 309 7.61 -2.05 8.76
C GLU A 309 6.24 -1.41 8.50
N PHE A 310 5.17 -2.21 8.58
CA PHE A 310 3.83 -1.67 8.69
C PHE A 310 3.62 -1.01 10.05
N PHE A 311 2.71 -0.02 10.12
CA PHE A 311 2.37 0.64 11.37
C PHE A 311 1.38 -0.18 12.18
N ASP A 312 1.88 -1.05 13.02
CA ASP A 312 1.17 -1.94 13.93
C ASP A 312 1.57 -1.70 15.40
N GLU A 313 0.99 -2.48 16.32
CA GLU A 313 1.30 -2.37 17.74
C GLU A 313 2.76 -2.68 18.08
N LYS A 314 3.39 -3.60 17.36
CA LYS A 314 4.81 -3.96 17.54
C LYS A 314 5.70 -2.77 17.15
N THR A 315 5.42 -2.14 16.01
CA THR A 315 6.15 -0.95 15.54
C THR A 315 5.99 0.22 16.50
N VAL A 316 4.79 0.45 17.03
CA VAL A 316 4.52 1.48 18.05
C VAL A 316 5.35 1.22 19.32
N ASN A 317 5.33 0.00 19.84
CA ASN A 317 6.11 -0.37 21.03
C ASN A 317 7.62 -0.17 20.79
N ASN A 318 8.11 -0.50 19.60
CA ASN A 318 9.49 -0.28 19.19
C ASN A 318 9.85 1.21 19.21
N ILE A 319 9.04 2.07 18.59
CA ILE A 319 9.25 3.53 18.57
C ILE A 319 9.23 4.09 20.00
N VAL A 320 8.24 3.74 20.80
CA VAL A 320 8.10 4.25 22.18
C VAL A 320 9.30 3.85 23.03
N ASN A 321 9.79 2.62 22.92
CA ASN A 321 10.94 2.14 23.68
C ASN A 321 12.26 2.83 23.24
N MET A 322 12.44 3.11 21.95
CA MET A 322 13.68 3.66 21.43
C MET A 322 13.74 5.20 21.45
N LYS A 323 12.64 5.86 21.22
CA LYS A 323 12.56 7.31 20.98
C LYS A 323 11.65 8.07 21.95
N GLY A 324 10.75 7.36 22.65
CA GLY A 324 9.70 7.95 23.47
C GLY A 324 8.39 8.17 22.69
N LYS A 325 7.44 8.79 23.35
CA LYS A 325 6.14 9.14 22.76
C LYS A 325 6.25 10.36 21.84
N ALA A 326 5.40 10.39 20.80
CA ALA A 326 5.41 11.45 19.80
C ALA A 326 4.60 12.69 20.23
N ASP A 327 5.11 13.86 19.90
CA ASP A 327 4.38 15.13 20.02
C ASP A 327 3.43 15.33 18.84
N VAL A 328 3.85 14.89 17.65
CA VAL A 328 3.01 14.89 16.45
C VAL A 328 3.17 13.56 15.72
N VAL A 329 2.04 13.00 15.30
CA VAL A 329 2.00 11.91 14.33
C VAL A 329 1.34 12.45 13.07
N THR A 330 1.95 12.21 11.90
CA THR A 330 1.40 12.61 10.59
C THR A 330 1.04 11.41 9.75
N ALA A 331 -0.03 11.53 8.94
CA ALA A 331 -0.45 10.53 7.96
C ALA A 331 -0.95 11.26 6.71
N ASN A 332 -0.06 11.45 5.73
CA ASN A 332 -0.34 12.21 4.51
C ASN A 332 -0.65 11.27 3.35
N ASN A 333 -1.90 11.28 2.89
CA ASN A 333 -2.45 10.37 1.87
C ASN A 333 -2.27 8.87 2.23
N VAL A 334 -2.26 8.55 3.53
CA VAL A 334 -2.13 7.19 4.06
C VAL A 334 -3.41 6.70 4.71
N PHE A 335 -4.11 7.57 5.45
CA PHE A 335 -5.31 7.18 6.20
C PHE A 335 -6.42 6.61 5.30
N ALA A 336 -6.49 7.06 4.03
CA ALA A 336 -7.40 6.53 3.02
C ALA A 336 -7.01 5.14 2.51
N HIS A 337 -5.75 4.72 2.65
CA HIS A 337 -5.23 3.44 2.19
C HIS A 337 -5.36 2.32 3.23
N VAL A 338 -5.71 2.67 4.48
CA VAL A 338 -5.75 1.70 5.57
C VAL A 338 -7.12 1.04 5.64
N HIS A 339 -7.12 -0.29 5.63
CA HIS A 339 -8.35 -1.05 5.76
C HIS A 339 -8.96 -0.88 7.16
N ASN A 340 -8.19 -1.09 8.22
CA ASN A 340 -8.64 -0.97 9.60
C ASN A 340 -8.21 0.36 10.23
N ILE A 341 -8.98 1.42 9.93
CA ILE A 341 -8.72 2.77 10.47
C ILE A 341 -8.89 2.86 11.99
N THR A 342 -9.66 1.96 12.60
CA THR A 342 -9.82 1.86 14.06
C THR A 342 -8.53 1.39 14.71
N SER A 343 -7.95 0.28 14.25
CA SER A 343 -6.68 -0.24 14.75
C SER A 343 -5.54 0.76 14.57
N LEU A 344 -5.46 1.42 13.39
CA LEU A 344 -4.46 2.48 13.17
C LEU A 344 -4.64 3.61 14.19
N THR A 345 -5.88 4.06 14.44
CA THR A 345 -6.16 5.14 15.40
C THR A 345 -5.79 4.74 16.83
N ASP A 346 -6.06 3.49 17.25
CA ASP A 346 -5.65 3.00 18.57
C ASP A 346 -4.14 2.95 18.72
N ASN A 347 -3.43 2.56 17.68
CA ASN A 347 -1.97 2.57 17.64
C ASN A 347 -1.41 4.00 17.70
N VAL A 348 -2.01 4.95 16.99
CA VAL A 348 -1.65 6.38 17.10
C VAL A 348 -1.86 6.90 18.52
N LYS A 349 -2.97 6.56 19.19
CA LYS A 349 -3.22 6.94 20.59
C LYS A 349 -2.16 6.40 21.55
N LYS A 350 -1.69 5.16 21.33
CA LYS A 350 -0.60 4.58 22.11
C LYS A 350 0.72 5.31 21.90
N LEU A 351 0.99 5.75 20.66
CA LEU A 351 2.22 6.44 20.27
C LEU A 351 2.27 7.89 20.75
N LEU A 352 1.15 8.61 20.73
CA LEU A 352 1.08 10.02 21.12
C LEU A 352 1.37 10.23 22.62
N ASN A 353 2.05 11.32 22.96
CA ASN A 353 2.07 11.82 24.33
C ASN A 353 0.70 12.42 24.73
N LYS A 354 0.55 12.82 25.98
CA LYS A 354 -0.74 13.31 26.53
C LYS A 354 -1.30 14.54 25.79
N GLU A 355 -0.41 15.39 25.28
CA GLU A 355 -0.75 16.63 24.55
C GLU A 355 -0.48 16.52 23.05
N GLY A 356 -0.17 15.30 22.60
CA GLY A 356 0.21 15.04 21.22
C GLY A 356 -0.95 15.24 20.23
N VAL A 357 -0.58 15.57 19.00
CA VAL A 357 -1.51 15.85 17.92
C VAL A 357 -1.34 14.85 16.80
N PHE A 358 -2.46 14.31 16.32
CA PHE A 358 -2.51 13.52 15.09
C PHE A 358 -2.94 14.41 13.93
N VAL A 359 -2.15 14.47 12.87
CA VAL A 359 -2.42 15.27 11.68
C VAL A 359 -2.61 14.35 10.48
N ILE A 360 -3.78 14.44 9.85
CA ILE A 360 -4.11 13.66 8.66
C ILE A 360 -4.28 14.62 7.49
N GLU A 361 -3.65 14.31 6.35
CA GLU A 361 -3.96 14.94 5.08
C GLU A 361 -4.53 13.89 4.13
N VAL A 362 -5.75 14.12 3.63
CA VAL A 362 -6.46 13.20 2.73
C VAL A 362 -7.28 13.97 1.70
N GLN A 363 -7.62 13.31 0.61
CA GLN A 363 -8.56 13.84 -0.39
C GLN A 363 -9.91 14.14 0.26
N TYR A 364 -10.50 15.26 -0.15
CA TYR A 364 -11.77 15.73 0.40
C TYR A 364 -12.95 15.24 -0.44
N LEU A 365 -13.77 14.37 0.15
CA LEU A 365 -14.93 13.77 -0.53
C LEU A 365 -15.86 14.81 -1.16
N LEU A 366 -16.15 15.93 -0.46
CA LEU A 366 -16.96 17.01 -1.02
C LEU A 366 -16.38 17.55 -2.33
N LYS A 367 -15.07 17.74 -2.40
CA LYS A 367 -14.39 18.20 -3.61
C LYS A 367 -14.46 17.16 -4.72
N THR A 368 -14.22 15.89 -4.39
CA THR A 368 -14.33 14.77 -5.34
C THR A 368 -15.71 14.73 -6.00
N ILE A 369 -16.79 14.85 -5.22
CA ILE A 369 -18.16 14.81 -5.73
C ILE A 369 -18.51 16.10 -6.49
N LYS A 370 -18.21 17.26 -5.92
CA LYS A 370 -18.55 18.56 -6.50
C LYS A 370 -17.85 18.83 -7.82
N ASP A 371 -16.55 18.52 -7.87
CA ASP A 371 -15.69 18.83 -9.00
C ASP A 371 -15.57 17.61 -9.96
N LEU A 372 -16.28 16.50 -9.67
CA LEU A 372 -16.31 15.27 -10.48
C LEU A 372 -14.93 14.64 -10.73
N THR A 373 -14.03 14.71 -9.76
CA THR A 373 -12.67 14.15 -9.86
C THR A 373 -12.66 12.65 -9.57
N PHE A 374 -13.50 11.89 -10.29
CA PHE A 374 -13.73 10.46 -10.07
C PHE A 374 -12.50 9.58 -10.40
N ASP A 375 -11.57 10.07 -11.20
CA ASP A 375 -10.31 9.39 -11.51
C ASP A 375 -9.36 9.27 -10.30
N ASN A 376 -9.67 9.97 -9.20
CA ASN A 376 -9.05 9.72 -7.89
C ASN A 376 -9.59 8.45 -7.19
N ILE A 377 -10.57 7.76 -7.78
CA ILE A 377 -11.07 6.48 -7.30
C ILE A 377 -10.21 5.39 -7.93
N TYR A 378 -9.38 4.73 -7.12
CA TYR A 378 -8.58 3.57 -7.49
C TYR A 378 -8.30 2.71 -6.25
N HIS A 379 -7.86 1.48 -6.44
CA HIS A 379 -7.85 0.44 -5.41
C HIS A 379 -7.02 0.77 -4.16
N GLU A 380 -6.07 1.70 -4.24
CA GLU A 380 -5.30 2.15 -3.08
C GLU A 380 -6.12 3.06 -2.14
N HIS A 381 -7.14 3.76 -2.66
CA HIS A 381 -7.99 4.65 -1.88
C HIS A 381 -9.22 3.91 -1.36
N LEU A 382 -9.07 3.18 -0.27
CA LEU A 382 -10.12 2.34 0.30
C LEU A 382 -11.29 3.14 0.88
N SER A 383 -11.06 4.39 1.29
CA SER A 383 -12.04 5.24 1.97
C SER A 383 -11.96 6.70 1.50
N TYR A 384 -13.12 7.33 1.38
CA TYR A 384 -13.26 8.73 0.97
C TYR A 384 -13.92 9.50 2.10
N PHE A 385 -13.24 10.52 2.61
CA PHE A 385 -13.58 11.14 3.88
C PHE A 385 -14.28 12.48 3.74
N SER A 386 -15.37 12.64 4.52
CA SER A 386 -15.97 13.91 4.89
C SER A 386 -15.55 14.29 6.31
N ILE A 387 -15.61 15.58 6.65
CA ILE A 387 -15.36 16.05 8.02
C ILE A 387 -16.45 15.57 8.98
N MET A 388 -17.68 15.47 8.50
CA MET A 388 -18.79 14.91 9.27
C MET A 388 -18.49 13.46 9.70
N PHE A 389 -18.01 12.62 8.78
CA PHE A 389 -17.59 11.26 9.11
C PHE A 389 -16.41 11.27 10.09
N LEU A 390 -15.32 11.98 9.77
CA LEU A 390 -14.10 12.00 10.59
C LEU A 390 -14.37 12.48 12.01
N ASN A 391 -15.17 13.55 12.18
CA ASN A 391 -15.54 14.07 13.49
C ASN A 391 -16.30 13.03 14.34
N ASN A 392 -17.25 12.30 13.72
CA ASN A 392 -18.01 11.27 14.41
C ASN A 392 -17.14 10.03 14.71
N PHE A 393 -16.27 9.65 13.79
CA PHE A 393 -15.34 8.54 13.95
C PHE A 393 -14.38 8.80 15.11
N PHE A 394 -13.66 9.93 15.11
CA PHE A 394 -12.69 10.23 16.17
C PHE A 394 -13.34 10.39 17.55
N LYS A 395 -14.54 10.96 17.63
CA LYS A 395 -15.30 11.01 18.88
C LYS A 395 -15.56 9.61 19.45
N LYS A 396 -15.96 8.65 18.60
CA LYS A 396 -16.15 7.25 19.03
C LYS A 396 -14.84 6.59 19.49
N GLN A 397 -13.71 7.02 18.93
CA GLN A 397 -12.37 6.53 19.31
C GLN A 397 -11.78 7.23 20.54
N GLY A 398 -12.53 8.10 21.21
CA GLY A 398 -12.03 8.84 22.38
C GLY A 398 -11.01 9.92 22.00
N MET A 399 -11.11 10.44 20.79
CA MET A 399 -10.31 11.57 20.27
C MET A 399 -11.23 12.71 19.80
N GLU A 400 -10.67 13.87 19.58
CA GLU A 400 -11.40 15.08 19.22
C GLU A 400 -10.73 15.78 18.04
N LEU A 401 -11.49 16.01 16.98
CA LEU A 401 -11.08 16.80 15.84
C LEU A 401 -11.23 18.27 16.19
N PHE A 402 -10.13 19.01 16.28
CA PHE A 402 -10.16 20.40 16.76
C PHE A 402 -9.92 21.46 15.69
N LYS A 403 -9.35 21.11 14.52
CA LYS A 403 -9.09 22.07 13.42
C LYS A 403 -9.11 21.38 12.07
N VAL A 404 -9.60 22.09 11.04
CA VAL A 404 -9.63 21.65 9.64
C VAL A 404 -9.09 22.73 8.74
N GLU A 405 -8.26 22.37 7.76
CA GLU A 405 -7.74 23.26 6.72
C GLU A 405 -8.02 22.68 5.33
N ASN A 406 -8.34 23.56 4.35
CA ASN A 406 -8.31 23.17 2.94
C ASN A 406 -6.86 23.09 2.47
N VAL A 407 -6.58 22.15 1.59
CA VAL A 407 -5.28 21.96 0.97
C VAL A 407 -5.48 21.73 -0.53
N ASP A 408 -4.71 22.41 -1.37
CA ASP A 408 -4.89 22.37 -2.83
C ASP A 408 -4.12 21.22 -3.51
N THR A 409 -3.72 20.18 -2.74
CA THR A 409 -3.08 18.99 -3.31
C THR A 409 -4.11 18.03 -3.89
N HIS A 410 -3.71 17.21 -4.87
CA HIS A 410 -4.52 16.14 -5.47
C HIS A 410 -5.91 16.54 -6.00
N GLY A 411 -6.11 17.82 -6.34
CA GLY A 411 -7.41 18.33 -6.80
C GLY A 411 -8.35 18.76 -5.67
N GLY A 412 -7.82 18.89 -4.46
CA GLY A 412 -8.51 19.35 -3.26
C GLY A 412 -8.52 18.31 -2.14
N SER A 413 -7.72 18.61 -1.12
CA SER A 413 -7.55 17.79 0.08
C SER A 413 -7.99 18.59 1.33
N ILE A 414 -8.10 17.89 2.44
CA ILE A 414 -8.25 18.47 3.78
C ILE A 414 -7.10 18.03 4.65
N ARG A 415 -6.67 18.93 5.52
CA ARG A 415 -5.77 18.61 6.63
C ARG A 415 -6.57 18.76 7.92
N VAL A 416 -6.63 17.66 8.69
CA VAL A 416 -7.37 17.61 9.95
C VAL A 416 -6.41 17.41 11.11
N PHE A 417 -6.68 18.09 12.21
CA PHE A 417 -5.89 18.08 13.43
C PHE A 417 -6.72 17.45 14.54
N ILE A 418 -6.19 16.39 15.14
CA ILE A 418 -6.90 15.56 16.10
C ILE A 418 -6.07 15.48 17.38
N GLN A 419 -6.73 15.55 18.52
CA GLN A 419 -6.14 15.39 19.86
C GLN A 419 -6.91 14.34 20.67
N SER A 420 -6.38 13.92 21.83
CA SER A 420 -7.16 13.15 22.80
C SER A 420 -8.35 13.97 23.30
N ASN A 421 -9.43 13.31 23.72
CA ASN A 421 -10.56 13.99 24.36
C ASN A 421 -10.09 14.87 25.52
N ASN A 422 -10.62 16.07 25.61
CA ASN A 422 -10.20 17.09 26.58
C ASN A 422 -8.72 17.49 26.44
N GLY A 423 -8.17 17.42 25.25
CA GLY A 423 -6.84 17.95 24.93
C GLY A 423 -6.77 19.47 25.13
N LYS A 424 -5.58 20.05 25.07
CA LYS A 424 -5.35 21.49 25.36
C LYS A 424 -5.87 22.45 24.29
N HIS A 425 -6.10 21.98 23.07
CA HIS A 425 -6.50 22.82 21.95
C HIS A 425 -8.03 23.01 21.96
N SER A 426 -8.49 24.24 21.89
CA SER A 426 -9.91 24.53 21.70
C SER A 426 -10.38 24.14 20.31
N ILE A 427 -11.63 23.69 20.18
CA ILE A 427 -12.23 23.38 18.88
C ILE A 427 -12.36 24.66 18.07
N ASP A 428 -11.66 24.70 16.95
CA ASP A 428 -11.72 25.81 16.00
C ASP A 428 -13.06 25.82 15.25
N ARG A 429 -13.54 27.03 14.89
CA ARG A 429 -14.78 27.20 14.13
C ARG A 429 -14.79 26.45 12.78
N SER A 430 -13.61 26.21 12.19
CA SER A 430 -13.47 25.48 10.92
C SER A 430 -14.16 24.11 10.95
N VAL A 431 -14.12 23.40 12.08
CA VAL A 431 -14.77 22.09 12.21
C VAL A 431 -16.27 22.18 11.89
N ASN A 432 -16.96 23.13 12.54
CA ASN A 432 -18.40 23.32 12.32
C ASN A 432 -18.71 23.92 10.94
N GLU A 433 -17.85 24.82 10.43
CA GLU A 433 -18.00 25.40 9.09
C GLU A 433 -17.94 24.32 8.00
N PHE A 434 -17.01 23.38 8.10
CA PHE A 434 -16.91 22.25 7.15
C PHE A 434 -18.11 21.31 7.27
N ILE A 435 -18.51 20.91 8.48
CA ILE A 435 -19.69 20.05 8.70
C ILE A 435 -20.95 20.69 8.13
N ASN A 436 -21.17 21.99 8.37
CA ASN A 436 -22.33 22.70 7.84
C ASN A 436 -22.31 22.77 6.31
N ARG A 437 -21.14 23.04 5.71
CA ARG A 437 -20.95 23.02 4.25
C ARG A 437 -21.31 21.67 3.65
N GLU A 438 -20.88 20.57 4.27
CA GLU A 438 -21.15 19.20 3.84
C GLU A 438 -22.65 18.86 3.92
N ARG A 439 -23.33 19.25 5.02
CA ARG A 439 -24.77 19.07 5.16
C ARG A 439 -25.57 19.90 4.15
N MET A 440 -25.19 21.16 3.94
CA MET A 440 -25.83 22.02 2.93
C MET A 440 -25.67 21.46 1.52
N PHE A 441 -24.56 20.78 1.23
CA PHE A 441 -24.33 20.11 -0.05
C PHE A 441 -25.09 18.79 -0.16
N GLY A 442 -25.47 18.17 0.97
CA GLY A 442 -26.19 16.91 1.02
C GLY A 442 -25.33 15.65 1.17
N LEU A 443 -24.10 15.75 1.70
CA LEU A 443 -23.24 14.60 1.92
C LEU A 443 -23.76 13.62 3.00
N ASP A 444 -24.81 13.96 3.72
CA ASP A 444 -25.55 13.11 4.63
C ASP A 444 -26.70 12.36 3.94
N LYS A 445 -26.87 12.51 2.63
CA LYS A 445 -28.00 11.95 1.85
C LYS A 445 -27.51 11.11 0.69
N LEU A 446 -28.11 9.93 0.51
CA LEU A 446 -27.78 9.00 -0.56
C LEU A 446 -27.98 9.62 -1.96
N ASP A 447 -28.97 10.49 -2.14
CA ASP A 447 -29.29 11.09 -3.45
C ASP A 447 -28.09 11.89 -4.01
N CYS A 448 -27.33 12.56 -3.14
CA CYS A 448 -26.13 13.29 -3.54
C CYS A 448 -25.09 12.37 -4.23
N TYR A 449 -24.95 11.17 -3.71
CA TYR A 449 -24.00 10.18 -4.25
C TYR A 449 -24.52 9.52 -5.53
N LYS A 450 -25.83 9.23 -5.61
CA LYS A 450 -26.46 8.71 -6.84
C LYS A 450 -26.34 9.73 -7.98
N GLU A 451 -26.60 11.01 -7.70
CA GLU A 451 -26.42 12.08 -8.68
C GLU A 451 -24.98 12.23 -9.14
N PHE A 452 -24.02 12.05 -8.23
CA PHE A 452 -22.59 12.00 -8.60
C PHE A 452 -22.31 10.86 -9.57
N GLY A 453 -22.78 9.64 -9.31
CA GLY A 453 -22.60 8.49 -10.19
C GLY A 453 -23.17 8.73 -11.60
N GLU A 454 -24.35 9.32 -11.72
CA GLU A 454 -24.97 9.65 -13.02
C GLU A 454 -24.19 10.76 -13.76
N LYS A 455 -23.70 11.77 -13.05
CA LYS A 455 -22.86 12.82 -13.63
C LYS A 455 -21.52 12.26 -14.17
N VAL A 456 -20.89 11.35 -13.43
CA VAL A 456 -19.65 10.69 -13.87
C VAL A 456 -19.86 9.90 -15.15
N LYS A 457 -20.93 9.11 -15.24
CA LYS A 457 -21.27 8.35 -16.46
C LYS A 457 -21.43 9.28 -17.67
N ARG A 458 -22.14 10.40 -17.49
CA ARG A 458 -22.37 11.37 -18.56
C ARG A 458 -21.07 12.02 -19.03
N ILE A 459 -20.26 12.58 -18.12
CA ILE A 459 -19.00 13.24 -18.54
C ILE A 459 -18.01 12.24 -19.13
N GLY A 460 -18.01 10.99 -18.63
CA GLY A 460 -17.24 9.91 -19.23
C GLY A 460 -17.65 9.63 -20.67
N GLY A 461 -18.96 9.56 -20.95
CA GLY A 461 -19.49 9.44 -22.31
C GLY A 461 -19.03 10.58 -23.23
N GLU A 462 -19.18 11.84 -22.79
CA GLU A 462 -18.73 13.04 -23.52
C GLU A 462 -17.23 13.00 -23.83
N ALA A 463 -16.39 12.58 -22.88
CA ALA A 463 -14.95 12.47 -23.06
C ALA A 463 -14.57 11.37 -24.05
N LYS A 464 -15.23 10.22 -23.98
CA LYS A 464 -15.04 9.10 -24.91
C LYS A 464 -15.42 9.50 -26.34
N ASP A 465 -16.60 10.09 -26.52
CA ASP A 465 -17.09 10.54 -27.83
C ASP A 465 -16.16 11.58 -28.46
N PHE A 466 -15.61 12.50 -27.67
CA PHE A 466 -14.61 13.44 -28.12
C PHE A 466 -13.36 12.74 -28.67
N VAL A 467 -12.78 11.80 -27.91
CA VAL A 467 -11.55 11.08 -28.33
C VAL A 467 -11.82 10.27 -29.60
N GLN A 468 -12.96 9.57 -29.65
CA GLN A 468 -13.36 8.78 -30.82
C GLN A 468 -13.55 9.65 -32.06
N LYS A 469 -14.17 10.81 -31.90
CA LYS A 469 -14.34 11.78 -33.02
C LYS A 469 -12.99 12.23 -33.54
N VAL A 470 -12.09 12.67 -32.66
CA VAL A 470 -10.74 13.15 -33.04
C VAL A 470 -9.97 12.04 -33.75
N LYS A 471 -10.08 10.79 -33.30
CA LYS A 471 -9.42 9.63 -33.93
C LYS A 471 -10.00 9.32 -35.30
N ASN A 472 -11.32 9.42 -35.48
CA ASN A 472 -12.00 9.22 -36.76
C ASN A 472 -11.61 10.30 -37.80
N GLU A 473 -11.22 11.48 -37.34
CA GLU A 473 -10.65 12.56 -38.20
C GLU A 473 -9.19 12.29 -38.61
N GLY A 474 -8.62 11.13 -38.25
CA GLY A 474 -7.25 10.74 -38.56
C GLY A 474 -6.18 11.50 -37.76
N LYS A 475 -6.57 12.15 -36.67
CA LYS A 475 -5.69 12.95 -35.83
C LYS A 475 -4.80 12.10 -34.93
N LYS A 476 -3.56 12.57 -34.70
CA LYS A 476 -2.60 11.95 -33.78
C LYS A 476 -2.86 12.43 -32.34
N ILE A 477 -3.05 11.48 -31.43
CA ILE A 477 -3.32 11.77 -30.03
C ILE A 477 -2.21 11.13 -29.18
N ILE A 478 -1.64 11.90 -28.26
CA ILE A 478 -0.75 11.41 -27.21
C ILE A 478 -1.29 11.77 -25.84
N GLY A 479 -0.86 11.03 -24.81
CA GLY A 479 -1.09 11.38 -23.40
C GLY A 479 0.11 12.12 -22.79
N TYR A 480 -0.11 12.89 -21.75
CA TYR A 480 0.93 13.53 -20.95
C TYR A 480 0.70 13.27 -19.45
N GLY A 481 1.68 12.64 -18.82
CA GLY A 481 1.66 12.17 -17.43
C GLY A 481 1.00 10.80 -17.27
N SER A 482 1.58 9.95 -16.44
CA SER A 482 1.05 8.62 -16.11
C SER A 482 0.82 8.44 -14.59
N PRO A 483 0.05 9.35 -13.94
CA PRO A 483 -0.33 9.15 -12.54
C PRO A 483 -1.31 7.96 -12.42
N ALA A 484 -1.50 7.43 -11.18
CA ALA A 484 -2.46 6.35 -10.91
C ALA A 484 -3.84 6.61 -11.54
N LYS A 485 -4.35 7.84 -11.41
CA LYS A 485 -5.64 8.24 -11.98
C LYS A 485 -5.73 8.15 -13.50
N ALA A 486 -4.60 8.16 -14.22
CA ALA A 486 -4.60 7.93 -15.67
C ALA A 486 -5.06 6.51 -16.02
N THR A 487 -4.63 5.51 -15.26
CA THR A 487 -5.09 4.12 -15.41
C THR A 487 -6.60 4.02 -15.19
N THR A 488 -7.11 4.60 -14.10
CA THR A 488 -8.56 4.62 -13.82
C THR A 488 -9.34 5.27 -14.95
N LEU A 489 -8.95 6.49 -15.34
CA LEU A 489 -9.66 7.26 -16.35
C LEU A 489 -9.71 6.53 -17.70
N LEU A 490 -8.56 6.08 -18.20
CA LEU A 490 -8.46 5.49 -19.52
C LEU A 490 -9.14 4.11 -19.60
N ASN A 491 -9.04 3.29 -18.53
CA ASN A 491 -9.77 2.01 -18.46
C ASN A 491 -11.29 2.24 -18.40
N PHE A 492 -11.78 3.15 -17.56
CA PHE A 492 -13.20 3.49 -17.48
C PHE A 492 -13.76 4.01 -18.81
N LEU A 493 -13.01 4.83 -19.53
CA LEU A 493 -13.41 5.35 -20.84
C LEU A 493 -13.22 4.34 -21.98
N ASN A 494 -12.55 3.21 -21.76
CA ASN A 494 -12.08 2.28 -22.79
C ASN A 494 -11.26 2.99 -23.89
N ILE A 495 -10.34 3.88 -23.48
CA ILE A 495 -9.39 4.58 -24.35
C ILE A 495 -8.05 3.85 -24.25
N ASP A 496 -7.69 3.13 -25.29
CA ASP A 496 -6.53 2.23 -25.34
C ASP A 496 -5.44 2.72 -26.33
N LYS A 497 -4.47 1.85 -26.61
CA LYS A 497 -3.38 2.09 -27.58
C LYS A 497 -3.85 2.36 -29.02
N ASN A 498 -5.10 2.04 -29.38
CA ASN A 498 -5.66 2.37 -30.69
C ASN A 498 -6.12 3.83 -30.76
N HIS A 499 -6.34 4.45 -29.60
CA HIS A 499 -6.77 5.84 -29.48
C HIS A 499 -5.58 6.77 -29.18
N ILE A 500 -4.70 6.39 -28.26
CA ILE A 500 -3.54 7.16 -27.82
C ILE A 500 -2.27 6.40 -28.18
N ASP A 501 -1.40 7.00 -28.97
CA ASP A 501 -0.19 6.34 -29.51
C ASP A 501 0.85 6.04 -28.41
N LEU A 502 1.04 6.98 -27.47
CA LEU A 502 1.90 6.84 -26.29
C LEU A 502 1.56 7.87 -25.21
N ILE A 503 2.08 7.65 -24.01
CA ILE A 503 2.06 8.62 -22.91
C ILE A 503 3.48 9.13 -22.67
N VAL A 504 3.63 10.45 -22.63
CA VAL A 504 4.87 11.10 -22.22
C VAL A 504 4.89 11.28 -20.70
N GLU A 505 6.01 10.94 -20.07
CA GLU A 505 6.16 10.99 -18.62
C GLU A 505 7.51 11.63 -18.27
N ASP A 506 7.52 12.50 -17.27
CA ASP A 506 8.73 13.16 -16.79
C ASP A 506 9.52 12.31 -15.77
N ASN A 507 8.87 11.34 -15.10
CA ASN A 507 9.51 10.43 -14.16
C ASN A 507 10.27 9.30 -14.91
N PRO A 508 11.61 9.26 -14.85
CA PRO A 508 12.40 8.28 -15.60
C PRO A 508 12.17 6.83 -15.15
N LEU A 509 11.69 6.60 -13.90
CA LEU A 509 11.38 5.25 -13.40
C LEU A 509 10.22 4.57 -14.13
N LYS A 510 9.40 5.35 -14.85
CA LYS A 510 8.25 4.85 -15.62
C LYS A 510 8.54 4.69 -17.10
N HIS A 511 9.70 5.18 -17.60
CA HIS A 511 10.05 5.06 -19.01
C HIS A 511 10.23 3.60 -19.42
N GLY A 512 9.73 3.25 -20.59
CA GLY A 512 9.73 1.87 -21.10
C GLY A 512 8.69 0.95 -20.47
N LYS A 513 7.88 1.46 -19.54
CA LYS A 513 6.74 0.76 -18.97
C LYS A 513 5.50 0.97 -19.83
N ILE A 514 4.45 0.22 -19.52
CA ILE A 514 3.18 0.18 -20.24
C ILE A 514 2.04 0.34 -19.24
N LEU A 515 1.07 1.18 -19.58
CA LEU A 515 -0.11 1.39 -18.73
C LEU A 515 -0.99 0.13 -18.75
N PRO A 516 -1.33 -0.46 -17.60
CA PRO A 516 -2.10 -1.70 -17.53
C PRO A 516 -3.54 -1.51 -18.04
N GLY A 517 -4.16 -2.57 -18.50
CA GLY A 517 -5.49 -2.60 -19.11
C GLY A 517 -5.46 -2.07 -20.55
N VAL A 518 -5.17 -0.82 -20.72
CA VAL A 518 -5.23 -0.10 -22.02
C VAL A 518 -3.99 -0.27 -22.89
N ARG A 519 -2.90 -0.84 -22.38
CA ARG A 519 -1.68 -1.20 -23.11
C ARG A 519 -0.98 -0.01 -23.83
N ILE A 520 -1.05 1.20 -23.27
CA ILE A 520 -0.42 2.38 -23.86
C ILE A 520 1.03 2.48 -23.36
N PRO A 521 2.05 2.57 -24.26
CA PRO A 521 3.45 2.67 -23.86
C PRO A 521 3.77 4.04 -23.24
N ILE A 522 4.62 4.04 -22.20
CA ILE A 522 5.10 5.23 -21.49
C ILE A 522 6.52 5.53 -21.97
N LYS A 523 6.76 6.73 -22.44
CA LYS A 523 8.05 7.16 -22.98
C LYS A 523 8.52 8.48 -22.38
N SER A 524 9.81 8.78 -22.55
CA SER A 524 10.39 10.05 -22.14
C SER A 524 9.94 11.20 -23.05
N ARG A 525 10.15 12.44 -22.58
CA ARG A 525 9.82 13.65 -23.32
C ARG A 525 10.59 13.79 -24.65
N GLU A 526 11.78 13.22 -24.75
CA GLU A 526 12.57 13.22 -25.99
C GLU A 526 11.81 12.60 -27.17
N SER A 527 10.91 11.66 -26.89
CA SER A 527 10.07 11.02 -27.91
C SER A 527 9.13 12.00 -28.63
N LEU A 528 8.92 13.20 -28.10
CA LEU A 528 8.11 14.25 -28.72
C LEU A 528 8.81 14.91 -29.91
N LYS A 529 10.15 14.88 -30.01
CA LYS A 529 10.93 15.58 -31.05
C LYS A 529 10.59 15.09 -32.45
N ASP A 530 10.24 13.81 -32.57
CA ASP A 530 9.92 13.15 -33.84
C ASP A 530 8.41 13.00 -34.09
N MET A 531 7.59 13.47 -33.15
CA MET A 531 6.14 13.36 -33.17
C MET A 531 5.52 14.75 -33.25
N ASN A 532 4.70 14.98 -34.25
CA ASN A 532 3.83 16.16 -34.31
C ASN A 532 2.40 15.76 -33.93
N PRO A 533 2.05 15.70 -32.63
CA PRO A 533 0.70 15.35 -32.24
C PRO A 533 -0.27 16.48 -32.54
N ASP A 534 -1.47 16.13 -33.03
CA ASP A 534 -2.57 17.10 -33.17
C ASP A 534 -3.19 17.41 -31.80
N TYR A 535 -3.23 16.39 -30.89
CA TYR A 535 -3.81 16.53 -29.59
C TYR A 535 -2.92 15.90 -28.51
N VAL A 536 -2.81 16.59 -27.37
CA VAL A 536 -2.12 16.13 -26.16
C VAL A 536 -3.12 16.06 -25.01
N ILE A 537 -3.48 14.84 -24.58
CA ILE A 537 -4.38 14.63 -23.45
C ILE A 537 -3.57 14.73 -22.15
N ILE A 538 -3.84 15.76 -21.35
CA ILE A 538 -3.23 15.95 -20.04
C ILE A 538 -3.90 15.00 -19.05
N LEU A 539 -3.26 13.88 -18.72
CA LEU A 539 -3.74 12.89 -17.75
C LEU A 539 -3.42 13.31 -16.30
N ALA A 540 -2.35 14.07 -16.11
CA ALA A 540 -2.00 14.69 -14.84
C ALA A 540 -2.63 16.09 -14.70
N TRP A 541 -3.96 16.20 -14.84
CA TRP A 541 -4.70 17.46 -14.98
C TRP A 541 -4.49 18.45 -13.83
N ASN A 542 -4.16 17.99 -12.62
CA ASN A 542 -3.81 18.84 -11.49
C ASN A 542 -2.51 19.65 -11.69
N PHE A 543 -1.69 19.28 -12.68
CA PHE A 543 -0.50 19.99 -13.12
C PHE A 543 -0.66 20.62 -14.52
N ALA A 544 -1.91 20.81 -14.99
CA ALA A 544 -2.17 21.26 -16.35
C ALA A 544 -1.47 22.58 -16.68
N GLU A 545 -1.48 23.57 -15.79
CA GLU A 545 -0.82 24.86 -16.01
C GLU A 545 0.70 24.73 -16.15
N GLU A 546 1.33 23.88 -15.35
CA GLU A 546 2.75 23.58 -15.42
C GLU A 546 3.09 22.84 -16.73
N ILE A 547 2.28 21.84 -17.08
CA ILE A 547 2.45 21.08 -18.33
C ILE A 547 2.30 22.00 -19.56
N LEU A 548 1.31 22.86 -19.59
CA LEU A 548 1.10 23.83 -20.68
C LEU A 548 2.31 24.76 -20.82
N ARG A 549 2.76 25.37 -19.73
CA ARG A 549 3.93 26.25 -19.71
C ARG A 549 5.21 25.55 -20.20
N ASN A 550 5.43 24.31 -19.76
CA ASN A 550 6.61 23.54 -20.13
C ASN A 550 6.57 23.05 -21.58
N ASN A 551 5.41 23.13 -22.28
CA ASN A 551 5.22 22.62 -23.65
C ASN A 551 4.67 23.69 -24.61
N GLU A 552 5.00 24.97 -24.40
CA GLU A 552 4.59 26.07 -25.27
C GLU A 552 5.03 25.87 -26.76
N GLU A 553 6.15 25.22 -26.99
CA GLU A 553 6.64 24.93 -28.34
C GLU A 553 5.68 24.01 -29.10
N LEU A 554 5.15 22.96 -28.46
CA LEU A 554 4.15 22.09 -29.07
C LEU A 554 2.86 22.85 -29.41
N GLN A 555 2.43 23.77 -28.54
CA GLN A 555 1.26 24.63 -28.79
C GLN A 555 1.49 25.53 -29.99
N ARG A 556 2.67 26.18 -30.10
CA ARG A 556 3.04 27.02 -31.26
C ARG A 556 3.08 26.22 -32.57
N ASN A 557 3.41 24.93 -32.48
CA ASN A 557 3.42 24.02 -33.64
C ASN A 557 2.02 23.45 -33.95
N GLY A 558 0.96 23.90 -33.25
CA GLY A 558 -0.44 23.61 -33.56
C GLY A 558 -1.06 22.47 -32.73
N ALA A 559 -0.34 21.87 -31.80
CA ALA A 559 -0.91 20.85 -30.92
C ALA A 559 -1.92 21.46 -29.95
N LYS A 560 -3.10 20.84 -29.83
CA LYS A 560 -4.15 21.22 -28.88
C LYS A 560 -4.02 20.38 -27.59
N PHE A 561 -3.92 21.05 -26.46
CA PHE A 561 -3.91 20.38 -25.16
C PHE A 561 -5.33 20.20 -24.66
N VAL A 562 -5.63 19.01 -24.10
CA VAL A 562 -6.98 18.64 -23.68
C VAL A 562 -6.94 17.98 -22.31
N VAL A 563 -7.81 18.45 -21.43
CA VAL A 563 -8.15 17.78 -20.17
C VAL A 563 -9.50 17.09 -20.38
N LEU A 564 -9.58 15.78 -20.16
CA LEU A 564 -10.83 15.01 -20.29
C LEU A 564 -11.64 15.03 -18.99
N ASN A 565 -10.98 14.97 -17.85
CA ASN A 565 -11.56 14.95 -16.50
C ASN A 565 -10.86 16.00 -15.63
N PRO A 566 -11.56 16.72 -14.75
CA PRO A 566 -12.99 16.60 -14.35
C PRO A 566 -13.99 17.22 -15.34
N LYS A 567 -13.54 17.97 -16.31
CA LYS A 567 -14.38 18.58 -17.34
C LYS A 567 -13.58 18.66 -18.64
N LEU A 568 -14.19 18.27 -19.73
CA LEU A 568 -13.59 18.40 -21.05
C LEU A 568 -13.25 19.89 -21.31
N LYS A 569 -11.94 20.15 -21.47
CA LYS A 569 -11.41 21.49 -21.74
C LYS A 569 -10.28 21.40 -22.76
N ILE A 570 -10.33 22.26 -23.78
CA ILE A 570 -9.30 22.39 -24.82
C ILE A 570 -8.60 23.73 -24.61
N PHE A 571 -7.26 23.70 -24.69
CA PHE A 571 -6.38 24.85 -24.51
C PHE A 571 -5.70 25.23 -25.82
#